data_5ac191979365b59d9d7bc4fd6e80faa1
#
_entry.id   5ac191979365b59d9d7bc4fd6e80faa1
#
_cell.length_a   1.000
_cell.length_b   1.000
_cell.length_c   1.000
_cell.angle_alpha   90.00
_cell.angle_beta   90.00
_cell.angle_gamma   90.00
#
_symmetry.space_group_name_H-M   'P 1'
#
loop_
_entity.id
_entity.type
_entity.pdbx_description
1 polymer ?
#
loop_
_entity_poly.entity_id
_entity_poly.type
_entity_poly.pdbx_seq_one_letter_code
_entity_poly.pdbx_strand_id
1 'polypeptide(L)'
;MGPKEWGSIGGQITRNYYIDLYNDNPNYCKQCGKIIPVNDRQKPSAIKKKKFCDRSCAAKFNNVGKNRWADKPRVTTDICKVCGKVIHLKPCPTGSMVRRSICDTCYVGRLHKKTKDEVFQDADHWMTARATIAKDAQRSFKKSGRERRCAVCGYKIHTHVCHIRDIKDFPGDATISEINDISNLVTLCPNHHWEFDHGLLKLPS
;
A
#
# COMPACT_ATOMS: atom_id res chain seq x y z
N MET A 1 22.00 17.08 47.03
CA MET A 1 21.36 17.51 45.77
C MET A 1 22.40 18.19 44.87
N GLY A 2 22.62 17.69 43.69
CA GLY A 2 23.63 18.19 42.75
C GLY A 2 23.14 19.37 41.89
N PRO A 3 24.02 20.11 41.23
CA PRO A 3 23.66 21.31 40.45
C PRO A 3 22.61 21.07 39.34
N LYS A 4 22.46 19.86 38.84
CA LYS A 4 21.46 19.48 37.86
C LYS A 4 20.02 19.41 38.42
N GLU A 5 19.84 19.09 39.69
CA GLU A 5 18.55 19.02 40.37
C GLU A 5 17.96 20.41 40.63
N TRP A 6 18.80 21.38 40.96
CA TRP A 6 18.40 22.78 41.17
C TRP A 6 17.88 23.43 39.88
N GLY A 7 18.51 23.14 38.74
CA GLY A 7 18.05 23.63 37.43
C GLY A 7 16.70 23.07 37.02
N SER A 8 16.38 21.81 37.33
CA SER A 8 15.10 21.19 37.04
C SER A 8 13.94 21.73 37.90
N ILE A 9 14.21 22.00 39.21
CA ILE A 9 13.22 22.56 40.15
C ILE A 9 12.88 24.00 39.75
N GLY A 10 13.89 24.85 39.48
CA GLY A 10 13.66 26.22 39.03
C GLY A 10 12.88 26.30 37.72
N GLY A 11 13.16 25.39 36.80
CA GLY A 11 12.45 25.28 35.53
C GLY A 11 10.98 24.87 35.71
N GLN A 12 10.69 23.98 36.66
CA GLN A 12 9.32 23.55 36.98
C GLN A 12 8.50 24.65 37.67
N ILE A 13 9.07 25.36 38.60
CA ILE A 13 8.43 26.50 39.30
C ILE A 13 8.06 27.59 38.26
N THR A 14 8.99 27.98 37.39
CA THR A 14 8.75 28.93 36.35
C THR A 14 7.66 28.46 35.35
N ARG A 15 7.68 27.18 35.01
CA ARG A 15 6.66 26.60 34.14
C ARG A 15 5.26 26.65 34.78
N ASN A 16 5.12 26.27 36.04
CA ASN A 16 3.84 26.27 36.75
C ASN A 16 3.28 27.68 36.85
N TYR A 17 4.09 28.67 37.15
CA TYR A 17 3.68 30.08 37.14
C TYR A 17 3.08 30.49 35.82
N TYR A 18 3.70 30.16 34.68
CA TYR A 18 3.15 30.46 33.36
C TYR A 18 1.90 29.64 32.97
N ILE A 19 1.75 28.45 33.53
CA ILE A 19 0.52 27.66 33.38
C ILE A 19 -0.62 28.31 34.15
N ASP A 20 -0.41 28.75 35.39
CA ASP A 20 -1.39 29.43 36.21
C ASP A 20 -1.82 30.75 35.57
N LEU A 21 -0.87 31.55 35.09
CA LEU A 21 -1.13 32.77 34.33
C LEU A 21 -1.91 32.51 33.02
N TYR A 22 -1.72 31.36 32.40
CA TYR A 22 -2.52 30.96 31.25
C TYR A 22 -3.94 30.56 31.65
N ASN A 23 -4.09 29.85 32.77
CA ASN A 23 -5.39 29.39 33.27
C ASN A 23 -6.30 30.53 33.72
N ASP A 24 -5.72 31.65 34.18
CA ASP A 24 -6.48 32.87 34.52
C ASP A 24 -7.11 33.51 33.27
N ASN A 25 -6.50 33.32 32.10
CA ASN A 25 -7.04 33.85 30.84
C ASN A 25 -6.74 32.85 29.67
N PRO A 26 -7.45 31.72 29.60
CA PRO A 26 -7.17 30.67 28.63
C PRO A 26 -7.69 30.99 27.23
N ASN A 27 -7.08 30.34 26.25
CA ASN A 27 -7.62 30.33 24.88
C ASN A 27 -8.72 29.27 24.74
N TYR A 28 -9.74 29.62 23.99
CA TYR A 28 -10.84 28.73 23.63
C TYR A 28 -10.74 28.26 22.19
N CYS A 29 -11.07 26.99 21.96
CA CYS A 29 -11.12 26.42 20.63
C CYS A 29 -12.24 27.04 19.81
N LYS A 30 -11.93 27.60 18.65
CA LYS A 30 -12.92 28.24 17.76
C LYS A 30 -13.99 27.26 17.22
N GLN A 31 -13.73 25.95 17.26
CA GLN A 31 -14.67 24.94 16.77
C GLN A 31 -15.56 24.38 17.86
N CYS A 32 -15.06 24.03 19.04
CA CYS A 32 -15.80 23.33 20.08
C CYS A 32 -16.01 24.15 21.36
N GLY A 33 -15.47 25.37 21.45
CA GLY A 33 -15.60 26.25 22.61
C GLY A 33 -14.84 25.82 23.87
N LYS A 34 -14.18 24.64 23.86
CA LYS A 34 -13.44 24.15 25.02
C LYS A 34 -12.10 24.88 25.16
N ILE A 35 -11.63 25.01 26.42
CA ILE A 35 -10.29 25.52 26.71
C ILE A 35 -9.25 24.65 26.00
N ILE A 36 -8.24 25.30 25.41
CA ILE A 36 -7.13 24.60 24.77
C ILE A 36 -6.13 24.25 25.88
N PRO A 37 -5.95 22.95 26.26
CA PRO A 37 -5.11 22.59 27.39
C PRO A 37 -3.61 22.80 27.09
N VAL A 38 -2.84 23.14 28.12
CA VAL A 38 -1.37 23.16 28.07
C VAL A 38 -0.85 21.76 28.36
N ASN A 39 -0.25 21.11 27.36
CA ASN A 39 0.37 19.79 27.53
C ASN A 39 1.81 19.94 28.04
N ASP A 40 2.34 18.91 28.73
CA ASP A 40 3.66 18.92 29.36
C ASP A 40 4.84 19.28 28.45
N ARG A 41 4.69 19.04 27.15
CA ARG A 41 5.73 19.32 26.13
C ARG A 41 5.59 20.69 25.45
N GLN A 42 4.58 21.49 25.83
CA GLN A 42 4.28 22.77 25.14
C GLN A 42 4.46 23.97 26.06
N LYS A 43 4.96 25.06 25.50
CA LYS A 43 5.08 26.33 26.22
C LYS A 43 3.72 27.04 26.25
N PRO A 44 3.26 27.60 27.40
CA PRO A 44 2.00 28.36 27.49
C PRO A 44 1.88 29.49 26.47
N SER A 45 2.96 30.19 26.20
CA SER A 45 3.03 31.24 25.16
C SER A 45 2.74 30.73 23.75
N ALA A 46 3.08 29.50 23.44
CA ALA A 46 2.75 28.86 22.17
C ALA A 46 1.26 28.48 22.10
N ILE A 47 0.67 28.08 23.23
CA ILE A 47 -0.77 27.76 23.34
C ILE A 47 -1.62 29.02 23.14
N LYS A 48 -1.21 30.16 23.64
CA LYS A 48 -1.89 31.45 23.42
C LYS A 48 -2.09 31.79 21.94
N LYS A 49 -1.25 31.25 21.06
CA LYS A 49 -1.36 31.44 19.58
C LYS A 49 -2.25 30.42 18.89
N LYS A 50 -2.65 29.35 19.57
CA LYS A 50 -3.49 28.30 18.99
C LYS A 50 -4.95 28.73 18.88
N LYS A 51 -5.59 28.39 17.76
CA LYS A 51 -7.00 28.65 17.48
C LYS A 51 -7.88 27.42 17.71
N PHE A 52 -7.29 26.21 17.79
CA PHE A 52 -8.01 24.94 17.91
C PHE A 52 -7.32 24.01 18.90
N CYS A 53 -8.11 23.21 19.63
CA CYS A 53 -7.58 22.26 20.63
C CYS A 53 -6.80 21.12 19.96
N ASP A 54 -7.23 20.66 18.78
CA ASP A 54 -6.63 19.56 18.03
C ASP A 54 -6.81 19.72 16.51
N ARG A 55 -6.21 18.77 15.77
CA ARG A 55 -6.30 18.73 14.29
C ARG A 55 -7.73 18.45 13.80
N SER A 56 -8.53 17.69 14.55
CA SER A 56 -9.93 17.37 14.19
C SER A 56 -10.79 18.62 14.23
N CYS A 57 -10.67 19.42 15.30
CA CYS A 57 -11.36 20.70 15.41
C CYS A 57 -10.94 21.69 14.33
N ALA A 58 -9.65 21.76 14.04
CA ALA A 58 -9.14 22.59 12.94
C ALA A 58 -9.70 22.14 11.58
N ALA A 59 -9.74 20.83 11.32
CA ALA A 59 -10.28 20.28 10.10
C ALA A 59 -11.78 20.52 9.96
N LYS A 60 -12.55 20.30 11.03
CA LYS A 60 -14.00 20.58 11.05
C LYS A 60 -14.29 22.03 10.73
N PHE A 61 -13.62 22.96 11.41
CA PHE A 61 -13.80 24.40 11.21
C PHE A 61 -13.44 24.84 9.78
N ASN A 62 -12.30 24.40 9.27
CA ASN A 62 -11.80 24.80 7.96
C ASN A 62 -12.56 24.15 6.79
N ASN A 63 -13.26 23.03 7.03
CA ASN A 63 -14.00 22.30 6.01
C ASN A 63 -15.51 22.54 6.04
N VAL A 64 -16.01 23.38 6.95
CA VAL A 64 -17.43 23.78 6.95
C VAL A 64 -17.78 24.40 5.59
N GLY A 65 -18.79 23.87 4.92
CA GLY A 65 -19.23 24.32 3.60
C GLY A 65 -18.31 23.96 2.43
N LYS A 66 -17.18 23.29 2.68
CA LYS A 66 -16.23 22.89 1.64
C LYS A 66 -16.39 21.41 1.31
N ASN A 67 -17.43 21.07 0.55
CA ASN A 67 -17.49 19.74 -0.04
C ASN A 67 -16.57 19.67 -1.27
N ARG A 68 -15.25 19.57 -1.03
CA ARG A 68 -14.22 19.58 -2.08
C ARG A 68 -14.39 18.49 -3.14
N TRP A 69 -15.28 17.54 -2.88
CA TRP A 69 -15.44 16.34 -3.71
C TRP A 69 -16.84 16.18 -4.31
N ALA A 70 -17.85 16.92 -3.81
CA ALA A 70 -19.24 16.77 -4.27
C ALA A 70 -19.46 17.30 -5.70
N ASP A 71 -18.73 18.33 -6.09
CA ASP A 71 -18.96 19.03 -7.36
C ASP A 71 -18.01 18.62 -8.49
N LYS A 72 -17.05 17.73 -8.21
CA LYS A 72 -16.20 17.20 -9.29
C LYS A 72 -16.79 15.91 -9.84
N PRO A 73 -17.18 15.87 -11.12
CA PRO A 73 -17.64 14.63 -11.73
C PRO A 73 -16.56 13.56 -11.54
N ARG A 74 -16.95 12.42 -10.93
CA ARG A 74 -16.03 11.30 -10.78
C ARG A 74 -15.72 10.77 -12.16
N VAL A 75 -14.49 10.93 -12.60
CA VAL A 75 -14.01 10.30 -13.84
C VAL A 75 -14.03 8.79 -13.62
N THR A 76 -14.99 8.12 -14.25
CA THR A 76 -15.18 6.66 -14.14
C THR A 76 -14.52 5.90 -15.29
N THR A 77 -14.04 6.62 -16.29
CA THR A 77 -13.42 6.04 -17.48
C THR A 77 -12.13 6.78 -17.83
N ASP A 78 -11.21 6.08 -18.48
CA ASP A 78 -9.99 6.63 -19.07
C ASP A 78 -9.78 5.96 -20.44
N ILE A 79 -8.85 6.45 -21.24
CA ILE A 79 -8.55 5.91 -22.57
C ILE A 79 -7.16 5.28 -22.54
N CYS A 80 -7.06 4.05 -23.03
CA CYS A 80 -5.79 3.37 -23.18
C CYS A 80 -4.90 4.08 -24.20
N LYS A 81 -3.74 4.57 -23.77
CA LYS A 81 -2.78 5.27 -24.64
C LYS A 81 -2.16 4.39 -25.73
N VAL A 82 -2.33 3.07 -25.65
CA VAL A 82 -1.74 2.12 -26.60
C VAL A 82 -2.74 1.68 -27.67
N CYS A 83 -3.99 1.37 -27.28
CA CYS A 83 -4.98 0.81 -28.21
C CYS A 83 -6.26 1.64 -28.34
N GLY A 84 -6.37 2.78 -27.65
CA GLY A 84 -7.55 3.64 -27.70
C GLY A 84 -8.80 3.09 -27.02
N LYS A 85 -8.77 1.89 -26.43
CA LYS A 85 -9.93 1.31 -25.74
C LYS A 85 -10.27 2.09 -24.48
N VAL A 86 -11.56 2.22 -24.17
CA VAL A 86 -12.05 2.79 -22.92
C VAL A 86 -11.72 1.85 -21.77
N ILE A 87 -11.14 2.41 -20.71
CA ILE A 87 -10.81 1.73 -19.46
C ILE A 87 -11.83 2.15 -18.41
N HIS A 88 -12.62 1.23 -17.89
CA HIS A 88 -13.48 1.47 -16.74
C HIS A 88 -12.64 1.47 -15.47
N LEU A 89 -12.63 2.61 -14.78
CA LEU A 89 -11.85 2.76 -13.53
C LEU A 89 -12.58 2.12 -12.37
N LYS A 90 -11.85 1.39 -11.53
CA LYS A 90 -12.40 0.80 -10.30
C LYS A 90 -12.13 1.72 -9.12
N PRO A 91 -13.11 1.94 -8.22
CA PRO A 91 -12.85 2.64 -6.97
C PRO A 91 -11.89 1.83 -6.10
N CYS A 92 -10.94 2.51 -5.46
CA CYS A 92 -10.14 1.89 -4.41
C CYS A 92 -10.93 1.91 -3.08
N PRO A 93 -10.50 1.15 -2.05
CA PRO A 93 -11.18 1.11 -0.74
C PRO A 93 -11.36 2.49 -0.08
N THR A 94 -10.52 3.46 -0.41
CA THR A 94 -10.62 4.86 0.06
C THR A 94 -11.59 5.72 -0.75
N GLY A 95 -12.31 5.14 -1.73
CA GLY A 95 -13.29 5.82 -2.58
C GLY A 95 -12.70 6.66 -3.72
N SER A 96 -11.39 6.75 -3.85
CA SER A 96 -10.74 7.40 -4.99
C SER A 96 -10.71 6.46 -6.22
N MET A 97 -10.75 7.02 -7.43
CA MET A 97 -10.62 6.24 -8.66
C MET A 97 -9.15 6.10 -9.03
N VAL A 98 -8.70 4.86 -9.24
CA VAL A 98 -7.32 4.61 -9.69
C VAL A 98 -7.24 4.86 -11.19
N ARG A 99 -6.58 5.95 -11.59
CA ARG A 99 -6.34 6.25 -13.00
C ARG A 99 -5.34 5.26 -13.60
N ARG A 100 -5.66 4.78 -14.78
CA ARG A 100 -4.79 3.88 -15.56
C ARG A 100 -4.63 4.44 -16.96
N SER A 101 -3.40 4.58 -17.41
CA SER A 101 -3.09 5.02 -18.77
C SER A 101 -3.04 3.89 -19.80
N ILE A 102 -3.10 2.64 -19.36
CA ILE A 102 -2.97 1.44 -20.21
C ILE A 102 -3.98 0.39 -19.72
N CYS A 103 -4.72 -0.22 -20.65
CA CYS A 103 -5.66 -1.31 -20.32
C CYS A 103 -4.91 -2.61 -19.95
N ASP A 104 -5.60 -3.52 -19.27
CA ASP A 104 -4.99 -4.75 -18.78
C ASP A 104 -4.41 -5.61 -19.91
N THR A 105 -5.08 -5.67 -21.08
CA THR A 105 -4.60 -6.40 -22.26
C THR A 105 -3.26 -5.84 -22.78
N CYS A 106 -3.17 -4.51 -22.92
CA CYS A 106 -1.94 -3.87 -23.38
C CYS A 106 -0.82 -3.94 -22.34
N TYR A 107 -1.15 -3.89 -21.05
CA TYR A 107 -0.19 -4.05 -19.96
C TYR A 107 0.43 -5.45 -19.98
N VAL A 108 -0.40 -6.50 -20.05
CA VAL A 108 0.06 -7.90 -20.11
C VAL A 108 0.89 -8.12 -21.38
N GLY A 109 0.42 -7.63 -22.55
CA GLY A 109 1.17 -7.77 -23.81
C GLY A 109 2.54 -7.09 -23.80
N ARG A 110 2.71 -6.00 -23.02
CA ARG A 110 4.03 -5.38 -22.81
C ARG A 110 4.89 -6.19 -21.86
N LEU A 111 4.32 -6.66 -20.75
CA LEU A 111 5.03 -7.46 -19.77
C LEU A 111 5.56 -8.76 -20.37
N HIS A 112 4.73 -9.44 -21.16
CA HIS A 112 5.13 -10.71 -21.82
C HIS A 112 6.32 -10.58 -22.77
N LYS A 113 6.51 -9.39 -23.36
CA LYS A 113 7.65 -9.11 -24.25
C LYS A 113 8.91 -8.69 -23.51
N LYS A 114 8.83 -8.34 -22.23
CA LYS A 114 9.99 -7.99 -21.42
C LYS A 114 10.79 -9.22 -21.06
N THR A 115 12.09 -9.05 -20.97
CA THR A 115 12.99 -10.05 -20.42
C THR A 115 12.94 -10.04 -18.90
N LYS A 116 13.44 -11.10 -18.28
CA LYS A 116 13.60 -11.19 -16.83
C LYS A 116 14.42 -10.00 -16.29
N ASP A 117 15.58 -9.72 -16.90
CA ASP A 117 16.46 -8.64 -16.48
C ASP A 117 15.79 -7.27 -16.58
N GLU A 118 15.04 -6.99 -17.65
CA GLU A 118 14.29 -5.74 -17.77
C GLU A 118 13.26 -5.57 -16.65
N VAL A 119 12.57 -6.65 -16.24
CA VAL A 119 11.60 -6.58 -15.15
C VAL A 119 12.28 -6.36 -13.80
N PHE A 120 13.46 -6.94 -13.60
CA PHE A 120 14.24 -6.75 -12.37
C PHE A 120 14.90 -5.37 -12.30
N GLN A 121 15.33 -4.80 -13.42
CA GLN A 121 15.85 -3.44 -13.51
C GLN A 121 14.80 -2.37 -13.29
N ASP A 122 13.58 -2.58 -13.80
CA ASP A 122 12.46 -1.64 -13.64
C ASP A 122 11.87 -1.63 -12.23
N ALA A 123 12.19 -2.60 -11.39
CA ALA A 123 11.63 -2.72 -10.06
C ALA A 123 12.56 -2.13 -8.99
N ASP A 124 12.00 -1.31 -8.08
CA ASP A 124 12.75 -0.74 -6.95
C ASP A 124 13.36 -1.81 -6.03
N HIS A 125 12.79 -3.02 -6.03
CA HIS A 125 13.23 -4.12 -5.20
C HIS A 125 12.99 -5.48 -5.89
N TRP A 126 13.91 -6.44 -5.72
CA TRP A 126 13.82 -7.77 -6.33
C TRP A 126 12.52 -8.54 -6.00
N MET A 127 11.98 -8.37 -4.77
CA MET A 127 10.69 -8.97 -4.39
C MET A 127 9.53 -8.42 -5.22
N THR A 128 9.56 -7.14 -5.59
CA THR A 128 8.56 -6.51 -6.44
C THR A 128 8.59 -7.09 -7.85
N ALA A 129 9.78 -7.32 -8.40
CA ALA A 129 9.96 -7.99 -9.68
C ALA A 129 9.36 -9.41 -9.66
N ARG A 130 9.76 -10.24 -8.67
CA ARG A 130 9.21 -11.59 -8.51
C ARG A 130 7.69 -11.59 -8.35
N ALA A 131 7.15 -10.69 -7.54
CA ALA A 131 5.71 -10.57 -7.34
C ALA A 131 4.97 -10.18 -8.63
N THR A 132 5.58 -9.37 -9.49
CA THR A 132 5.04 -9.00 -10.79
C THR A 132 4.94 -10.21 -11.72
N ILE A 133 6.02 -11.00 -11.82
CA ILE A 133 6.06 -12.24 -12.61
C ILE A 133 5.05 -13.26 -12.07
N ALA A 134 5.01 -13.47 -10.75
CA ALA A 134 4.09 -14.41 -10.11
C ALA A 134 2.60 -14.02 -10.30
N LYS A 135 2.27 -12.72 -10.21
CA LYS A 135 0.90 -12.24 -10.50
C LYS A 135 0.51 -12.49 -11.95
N ASP A 136 1.44 -12.35 -12.85
CA ASP A 136 1.20 -12.62 -14.26
C ASP A 136 1.04 -14.13 -14.52
N ALA A 137 1.85 -14.99 -13.89
CA ALA A 137 1.67 -16.45 -13.90
C ALA A 137 0.24 -16.85 -13.47
N GLN A 138 -0.27 -16.25 -12.38
CA GLN A 138 -1.65 -16.49 -11.94
C GLN A 138 -2.70 -16.10 -12.99
N ARG A 139 -2.46 -15.01 -13.74
CA ARG A 139 -3.35 -14.57 -14.85
C ARG A 139 -3.28 -15.54 -16.02
N SER A 140 -2.08 -15.95 -16.41
CA SER A 140 -1.84 -16.93 -17.47
C SER A 140 -2.51 -18.26 -17.13
N PHE A 141 -2.34 -18.74 -15.90
CA PHE A 141 -2.99 -19.96 -15.42
C PHE A 141 -4.52 -19.85 -15.46
N LYS A 142 -5.08 -18.73 -14.95
CA LYS A 142 -6.54 -18.50 -15.00
C LYS A 142 -7.06 -18.45 -16.45
N LYS A 143 -6.32 -17.84 -17.36
CA LYS A 143 -6.69 -17.71 -18.77
C LYS A 143 -6.66 -19.06 -19.50
N SER A 144 -5.79 -19.98 -19.09
CA SER A 144 -5.69 -21.31 -19.69
C SER A 144 -6.93 -22.20 -19.47
N GLY A 145 -7.82 -21.83 -18.55
CA GLY A 145 -8.99 -22.63 -18.20
C GLY A 145 -8.68 -23.87 -17.37
N ARG A 146 -7.41 -24.13 -17.01
CA ARG A 146 -7.03 -25.25 -16.14
C ARG A 146 -7.69 -25.13 -14.75
N GLU A 147 -8.17 -26.25 -14.23
CA GLU A 147 -8.75 -26.30 -12.88
C GLU A 147 -7.67 -26.04 -11.82
N ARG A 148 -8.01 -25.20 -10.84
CA ARG A 148 -7.12 -24.92 -9.69
C ARG A 148 -7.30 -26.03 -8.64
N ARG A 149 -6.51 -27.09 -8.78
CA ARG A 149 -6.41 -28.17 -7.80
C ARG A 149 -4.96 -28.55 -7.60
N CYS A 150 -4.60 -28.98 -6.41
CA CYS A 150 -3.26 -29.48 -6.12
C CYS A 150 -2.95 -30.66 -7.04
N ALA A 151 -1.85 -30.59 -7.80
CA ALA A 151 -1.43 -31.64 -8.71
C ALA A 151 -1.08 -32.96 -8.00
N VAL A 152 -0.77 -32.91 -6.69
CA VAL A 152 -0.37 -34.07 -5.89
C VAL A 152 -1.58 -34.73 -5.20
N CYS A 153 -2.37 -33.95 -4.44
CA CYS A 153 -3.44 -34.51 -3.60
C CYS A 153 -4.87 -34.13 -4.06
N GLY A 154 -5.00 -33.37 -5.13
CA GLY A 154 -6.32 -32.96 -5.64
C GLY A 154 -7.06 -31.90 -4.84
N TYR A 155 -6.47 -31.38 -3.73
CA TYR A 155 -7.09 -30.33 -2.91
C TYR A 155 -7.41 -29.06 -3.72
N LYS A 156 -8.61 -28.47 -3.53
CA LYS A 156 -9.12 -27.41 -4.40
C LYS A 156 -9.39 -26.06 -3.72
N ILE A 157 -9.50 -26.04 -2.38
CA ILE A 157 -10.01 -24.83 -1.67
C ILE A 157 -8.96 -23.74 -1.65
N HIS A 158 -7.72 -24.05 -1.26
CA HIS A 158 -6.63 -23.09 -1.20
C HIS A 158 -5.41 -23.64 -1.94
N THR A 159 -5.13 -23.07 -3.12
CA THR A 159 -4.02 -23.52 -3.97
C THR A 159 -3.21 -22.33 -4.49
N HIS A 160 -1.91 -22.54 -4.62
CA HIS A 160 -0.96 -21.60 -5.20
C HIS A 160 -0.59 -22.03 -6.62
N VAL A 161 -0.43 -21.07 -7.51
CA VAL A 161 0.18 -21.29 -8.82
C VAL A 161 1.68 -21.14 -8.64
N CYS A 162 2.43 -22.18 -8.95
CA CYS A 162 3.87 -22.29 -8.76
C CYS A 162 4.56 -22.50 -10.11
N HIS A 163 5.79 -22.02 -10.23
CA HIS A 163 6.65 -22.35 -11.38
C HIS A 163 7.32 -23.69 -11.14
N ILE A 164 7.28 -24.60 -12.13
CA ILE A 164 7.99 -25.89 -12.07
C ILE A 164 9.49 -25.65 -12.10
N ARG A 165 9.97 -24.87 -13.08
CA ARG A 165 11.31 -24.31 -13.13
C ARG A 165 11.27 -22.92 -12.48
N ASP A 166 12.02 -22.73 -11.38
CA ASP A 166 12.01 -21.45 -10.65
C ASP A 166 12.44 -20.29 -11.57
N ILE A 167 11.91 -19.11 -11.31
CA ILE A 167 12.25 -17.86 -12.01
C ILE A 167 13.76 -17.61 -11.99
N LYS A 168 14.45 -17.94 -10.89
CA LYS A 168 15.91 -17.76 -10.76
C LYS A 168 16.70 -18.60 -11.77
N ASP A 169 16.18 -19.77 -12.16
CA ASP A 169 16.88 -20.73 -13.03
C ASP A 169 16.76 -20.40 -14.52
N PHE A 170 15.94 -19.40 -14.88
CA PHE A 170 15.86 -18.86 -16.23
C PHE A 170 17.02 -17.88 -16.48
N PRO A 171 17.57 -17.81 -17.70
CA PRO A 171 18.54 -16.80 -18.07
C PRO A 171 17.93 -15.40 -18.01
N GLY A 172 18.75 -14.35 -17.95
CA GLY A 172 18.31 -12.97 -17.82
C GLY A 172 17.53 -12.47 -19.03
N ASP A 173 17.83 -12.95 -20.20
CA ASP A 173 17.19 -12.65 -21.49
C ASP A 173 15.91 -13.44 -21.74
N ALA A 174 15.57 -14.43 -20.90
CA ALA A 174 14.30 -15.15 -21.00
C ALA A 174 13.12 -14.16 -20.86
N THR A 175 12.15 -14.26 -21.74
CA THR A 175 10.96 -13.42 -21.70
C THR A 175 10.01 -13.87 -20.60
N ILE A 176 9.22 -12.92 -20.08
CA ILE A 176 8.19 -13.25 -19.09
C ILE A 176 7.15 -14.22 -19.65
N SER A 177 6.93 -14.20 -20.98
CA SER A 177 6.07 -15.16 -21.66
C SER A 177 6.60 -16.60 -21.55
N GLU A 178 7.90 -16.79 -21.70
CA GLU A 178 8.55 -18.10 -21.56
C GLU A 178 8.55 -18.58 -20.12
N ILE A 179 8.88 -17.70 -19.17
CA ILE A 179 8.88 -18.04 -17.73
C ILE A 179 7.48 -18.45 -17.26
N ASN A 180 6.44 -17.73 -17.73
CA ASN A 180 5.04 -17.95 -17.37
C ASN A 180 4.28 -18.82 -18.38
N ASP A 181 5.01 -19.58 -19.20
CA ASP A 181 4.36 -20.55 -20.07
C ASP A 181 3.56 -21.55 -19.24
N ILE A 182 2.42 -21.97 -19.78
CA ILE A 182 1.48 -22.83 -19.04
C ILE A 182 2.06 -24.22 -18.74
N SER A 183 3.04 -24.69 -19.52
CA SER A 183 3.77 -25.91 -19.25
C SER A 183 4.70 -25.79 -18.05
N ASN A 184 5.16 -24.58 -17.72
CA ASN A 184 5.97 -24.29 -16.55
C ASN A 184 5.15 -23.95 -15.29
N LEU A 185 3.81 -24.02 -15.36
CA LEU A 185 2.94 -23.66 -14.25
C LEU A 185 2.17 -24.86 -13.73
N VAL A 186 2.19 -25.01 -12.41
CA VAL A 186 1.45 -26.03 -11.67
C VAL A 186 0.70 -25.42 -10.50
N THR A 187 -0.37 -26.04 -10.04
CA THR A 187 -1.06 -25.66 -8.80
C THR A 187 -0.79 -26.65 -7.68
N LEU A 188 -0.41 -26.16 -6.52
CA LEU A 188 -0.13 -26.94 -5.32
C LEU A 188 -0.91 -26.37 -4.13
N CYS A 189 -1.31 -27.23 -3.17
CA CYS A 189 -1.79 -26.78 -1.88
C CYS A 189 -0.60 -26.22 -1.06
N PRO A 190 -0.83 -25.46 0.03
CA PRO A 190 0.25 -24.86 0.80
C PRO A 190 1.33 -25.84 1.29
N ASN A 191 0.91 -27.06 1.72
CA ASN A 191 1.84 -28.07 2.20
C ASN A 191 2.73 -28.59 1.07
N HIS A 192 2.14 -29.04 -0.05
CA HIS A 192 2.91 -29.54 -1.18
C HIS A 192 3.71 -28.43 -1.89
N HIS A 193 3.26 -27.16 -1.82
CA HIS A 193 4.05 -26.03 -2.29
C HIS A 193 5.33 -25.86 -1.46
N TRP A 194 5.17 -25.90 -0.13
CA TRP A 194 6.31 -25.83 0.79
C TRP A 194 7.30 -26.97 0.58
N GLU A 195 6.81 -28.22 0.48
CA GLU A 195 7.63 -29.40 0.21
C GLU A 195 8.36 -29.29 -1.13
N PHE A 196 7.68 -28.77 -2.16
CA PHE A 196 8.26 -28.58 -3.48
C PHE A 196 9.39 -27.53 -3.45
N ASP A 197 9.16 -26.39 -2.80
CA ASP A 197 10.17 -25.32 -2.67
C ASP A 197 11.42 -25.78 -1.89
N HIS A 198 11.28 -26.77 -1.00
CA HIS A 198 12.37 -27.34 -0.21
C HIS A 198 12.98 -28.60 -0.84
N GLY A 199 12.57 -28.96 -2.05
CA GLY A 199 13.10 -30.14 -2.77
C GLY A 199 12.69 -31.50 -2.19
N LEU A 200 11.72 -31.53 -1.28
CA LEU A 200 11.18 -32.74 -0.64
C LEU A 200 10.13 -33.43 -1.52
N LEU A 201 9.55 -32.71 -2.46
CA LEU A 201 8.51 -33.18 -3.37
C LEU A 201 9.01 -33.15 -4.82
N LYS A 202 8.86 -34.26 -5.53
CA LYS A 202 8.99 -34.32 -7.00
C LYS A 202 7.60 -34.35 -7.62
N LEU A 203 7.35 -33.49 -8.59
CA LEU A 203 6.09 -33.48 -9.30
C LEU A 203 5.99 -34.73 -10.20
N PRO A 204 4.77 -35.31 -10.34
CA PRO A 204 4.55 -36.38 -11.30
C PRO A 204 4.85 -35.85 -12.72
N SER A 205 5.64 -36.62 -13.47
CA SER A 205 5.97 -36.39 -14.88
C SER A 205 4.75 -36.49 -15.80
#